data_b213226150dbed57cd4f35e05c830d5c
#
_entry.id   b213226150dbed57cd4f35e05c830d5c
#
_cell.length_a   1.000
_cell.length_b   1.000
_cell.length_c   1.000
_cell.angle_alpha   90.00
_cell.angle_beta   90.00
_cell.angle_gamma   90.00
#
_symmetry.space_group_name_H-M   'P 1'
#
loop_
_entity.id
_entity.type
_entity.pdbx_description
1 polymer ?
#
loop_
_entity_poly.entity_id
_entity_poly.type
_entity_poly.pdbx_seq_one_letter_code
_entity_poly.pdbx_strand_id
1 'polypeptide(L)'
;MQTQERGNKMRVKCVLITMTALFTFGMLADLSYAKIDPKTAGGIWLFDEGSGDTVRDSSVNKNNGTLKGGVKWVDGKFGKALEFDGKDGNVEVPDNDTLNVAAITLVAWVKSEAKQLLDGNVIVYKKPSYILQYWSTTINPGVFVGGQWCGSGWLPQAVMWDNDWHLVALTYDGSIQKFYVDGVFKGDNAACKGKIDIAASILTIGTGNTGFYTGSIDEVAVFDVVLNEDDFKIITTKGLRDIAAVFPSGKITITWANIKAQN
;
A
#
# COMPACT_ATOMS: atom_id res chain seq x y z
N MET A 1 -39.16 -64.44 12.24
CA MET A 1 -37.76 -63.98 12.26
C MET A 1 -37.42 -63.08 11.07
N GLN A 2 -38.40 -62.51 10.37
CA GLN A 2 -38.17 -61.66 9.16
C GLN A 2 -38.55 -60.18 9.34
N THR A 3 -39.03 -59.74 10.49
CA THR A 3 -39.54 -58.36 10.74
C THR A 3 -38.50 -57.46 11.39
N GLN A 4 -37.38 -57.96 11.89
CA GLN A 4 -36.35 -57.15 12.57
C GLN A 4 -35.27 -56.65 11.63
N GLU A 5 -35.03 -57.28 10.49
CA GLU A 5 -33.99 -56.84 9.51
C GLU A 5 -34.42 -55.63 8.66
N ARG A 6 -35.73 -55.38 8.47
CA ARG A 6 -36.18 -54.22 7.67
C ARG A 6 -36.07 -52.88 8.44
N GLY A 7 -36.12 -52.92 9.77
CA GLY A 7 -36.01 -51.70 10.60
C GLY A 7 -34.59 -51.13 10.65
N ASN A 8 -33.57 -51.99 10.58
CA ASN A 8 -32.18 -51.56 10.69
C ASN A 8 -31.63 -50.98 9.37
N LYS A 9 -32.13 -51.43 8.23
CA LYS A 9 -31.67 -50.88 6.92
C LYS A 9 -32.24 -49.47 6.64
N MET A 10 -33.39 -49.11 7.23
CA MET A 10 -33.97 -47.80 7.04
C MET A 10 -33.36 -46.73 7.96
N ARG A 11 -32.92 -47.13 9.16
CA ARG A 11 -32.23 -46.22 10.11
C ARG A 11 -30.82 -45.87 9.65
N VAL A 12 -30.11 -46.78 9.00
CA VAL A 12 -28.76 -46.53 8.47
C VAL A 12 -28.79 -45.59 7.26
N LYS A 13 -29.84 -45.65 6.41
CA LYS A 13 -29.97 -44.75 5.27
C LYS A 13 -30.33 -43.31 5.68
N CYS A 14 -31.12 -43.11 6.74
CA CYS A 14 -31.43 -41.77 7.24
C CYS A 14 -30.26 -41.08 7.96
N VAL A 15 -29.36 -41.85 8.61
CA VAL A 15 -28.19 -41.28 9.30
C VAL A 15 -27.08 -40.88 8.31
N LEU A 16 -26.95 -41.58 7.16
CA LEU A 16 -25.97 -41.20 6.14
C LEU A 16 -26.38 -39.95 5.32
N ILE A 17 -27.68 -39.68 5.17
CA ILE A 17 -28.18 -38.50 4.42
C ILE A 17 -28.07 -37.23 5.27
N THR A 18 -28.15 -37.32 6.59
CA THR A 18 -28.03 -36.16 7.48
C THR A 18 -26.56 -35.76 7.72
N MET A 19 -25.59 -36.67 7.58
CA MET A 19 -24.17 -36.32 7.74
C MET A 19 -23.56 -35.68 6.48
N THR A 20 -24.08 -35.95 5.30
CA THR A 20 -23.62 -35.32 4.06
C THR A 20 -24.18 -33.91 3.87
N ALA A 21 -25.33 -33.56 4.46
CA ALA A 21 -25.90 -32.21 4.38
C ALA A 21 -25.25 -31.20 5.35
N LEU A 22 -24.60 -31.66 6.43
CA LEU A 22 -23.89 -30.75 7.36
C LEU A 22 -22.46 -30.40 6.92
N PHE A 23 -21.89 -31.11 5.94
CA PHE A 23 -20.51 -30.87 5.48
C PHE A 23 -20.38 -29.89 4.31
N THR A 24 -21.50 -29.51 3.68
CA THR A 24 -21.52 -28.57 2.53
C THR A 24 -21.95 -27.16 2.88
N PHE A 25 -22.33 -26.87 4.13
CA PHE A 25 -22.72 -25.52 4.54
C PHE A 25 -21.62 -24.72 5.25
N GLY A 26 -20.43 -25.30 5.38
CA GLY A 26 -19.29 -24.70 6.09
C GLY A 26 -18.27 -23.97 5.22
N MET A 27 -18.49 -23.79 3.90
CA MET A 27 -17.45 -23.34 2.98
C MET A 27 -17.84 -22.15 2.08
N LEU A 28 -18.75 -21.32 2.52
CA LEU A 28 -19.03 -20.04 1.85
C LEU A 28 -19.15 -18.89 2.87
N ALA A 29 -18.19 -18.79 3.78
CA ALA A 29 -17.81 -17.50 4.28
C ALA A 29 -16.83 -16.96 3.22
N ASP A 30 -17.34 -16.44 2.10
CA ASP A 30 -16.66 -15.40 1.38
C ASP A 30 -16.43 -14.29 2.41
N LEU A 31 -15.22 -14.29 2.99
CA LEU A 31 -14.71 -13.10 3.64
C LEU A 31 -14.72 -12.03 2.55
N SER A 32 -15.79 -11.25 2.51
CA SER A 32 -15.83 -9.99 1.80
C SER A 32 -14.75 -9.12 2.44
N TYR A 33 -13.49 -9.34 2.07
CA TYR A 33 -12.45 -8.38 2.31
C TYR A 33 -12.89 -7.10 1.61
N ALA A 34 -12.98 -6.01 2.37
CA ALA A 34 -13.13 -4.70 1.78
C ALA A 34 -12.01 -4.55 0.74
N LYS A 35 -12.39 -4.56 -0.52
CA LYS A 35 -11.42 -4.52 -1.60
C LYS A 35 -11.09 -3.05 -1.82
N ILE A 36 -9.83 -2.66 -1.60
CA ILE A 36 -9.36 -1.32 -1.96
C ILE A 36 -9.71 -1.09 -3.43
N ASP A 37 -10.48 -0.03 -3.73
CA ASP A 37 -10.81 0.32 -5.11
C ASP A 37 -9.54 0.85 -5.79
N PRO A 38 -8.98 0.16 -6.77
CA PRO A 38 -7.75 0.59 -7.44
C PRO A 38 -7.89 1.92 -8.19
N LYS A 39 -9.11 2.39 -8.45
CA LYS A 39 -9.35 3.72 -9.06
C LYS A 39 -9.00 4.86 -8.12
N THR A 40 -8.93 4.61 -6.82
CA THR A 40 -8.54 5.61 -5.82
C THR A 40 -7.02 5.78 -5.73
N ALA A 41 -6.25 4.95 -6.45
CA ALA A 41 -4.79 5.09 -6.48
C ALA A 41 -4.38 6.20 -7.44
N GLY A 42 -3.78 7.26 -6.92
CA GLY A 42 -3.08 8.29 -7.69
C GLY A 42 -1.81 7.75 -8.34
N GLY A 43 -1.12 6.81 -7.66
CA GLY A 43 0.04 6.07 -8.18
C GLY A 43 0.37 4.87 -7.31
N ILE A 44 0.90 3.79 -7.94
CA ILE A 44 1.39 2.58 -7.29
C ILE A 44 2.70 2.17 -7.94
N TRP A 45 3.81 2.23 -7.22
CA TRP A 45 5.14 1.83 -7.68
C TRP A 45 5.59 0.58 -6.92
N LEU A 46 5.62 -0.57 -7.64
CA LEU A 46 5.94 -1.87 -7.05
C LEU A 46 7.44 -2.16 -7.02
N PHE A 47 8.26 -1.41 -7.78
CA PHE A 47 9.70 -1.60 -7.93
C PHE A 47 10.12 -3.00 -8.37
N ASP A 48 9.30 -3.65 -9.20
CA ASP A 48 9.54 -5.02 -9.67
C ASP A 48 10.31 -5.12 -10.99
N GLU A 49 10.75 -4.00 -11.57
CA GLU A 49 11.46 -3.97 -12.86
C GLU A 49 12.83 -4.68 -12.79
N GLY A 50 13.52 -4.57 -11.67
CA GLY A 50 14.80 -5.24 -11.40
C GLY A 50 15.98 -4.74 -12.21
N SER A 51 15.78 -3.78 -13.14
CA SER A 51 16.82 -3.17 -13.97
C SER A 51 16.31 -1.94 -14.73
N GLY A 52 17.26 -1.14 -15.24
CA GLY A 52 16.96 0.08 -15.99
C GLY A 52 16.63 1.26 -15.07
N ASP A 53 16.26 2.40 -15.68
CA ASP A 53 16.08 3.68 -14.99
C ASP A 53 14.63 4.08 -14.84
N THR A 54 13.69 3.28 -15.35
CA THR A 54 12.27 3.57 -15.30
C THR A 54 11.61 2.78 -14.20
N VAL A 55 10.90 3.47 -13.33
CA VAL A 55 10.00 2.93 -12.32
C VAL A 55 8.58 3.08 -12.82
N ARG A 56 7.86 1.98 -13.03
CA ARG A 56 6.51 2.01 -13.60
C ARG A 56 5.47 2.21 -12.53
N ASP A 57 4.55 3.15 -12.79
CA ASP A 57 3.29 3.23 -12.06
C ASP A 57 2.35 2.12 -12.55
N SER A 58 2.04 1.21 -11.66
CA SER A 58 1.13 0.08 -11.90
C SER A 58 -0.35 0.45 -11.81
N SER A 59 -0.68 1.68 -11.38
CA SER A 59 -2.04 2.23 -11.41
C SER A 59 -2.52 2.53 -12.84
N VAL A 60 -3.77 2.96 -12.98
CA VAL A 60 -4.32 3.40 -14.27
C VAL A 60 -3.70 4.69 -14.78
N ASN A 61 -3.11 5.51 -13.90
CA ASN A 61 -2.65 6.86 -14.20
C ASN A 61 -1.30 6.90 -14.90
N LYS A 62 -0.49 5.83 -14.77
CA LYS A 62 0.82 5.68 -15.44
C LYS A 62 1.81 6.81 -15.13
N ASN A 63 1.80 7.27 -13.89
CA ASN A 63 2.76 8.26 -13.37
C ASN A 63 4.15 7.61 -13.16
N ASN A 64 4.79 7.24 -14.27
CA ASN A 64 6.09 6.57 -14.22
C ASN A 64 7.16 7.51 -13.66
N GLY A 65 8.05 6.95 -12.84
CA GLY A 65 9.21 7.64 -12.30
C GLY A 65 10.50 7.31 -13.05
N THR A 66 11.53 8.10 -12.78
CA THR A 66 12.89 7.90 -13.30
C THR A 66 13.85 7.83 -12.13
N LEU A 67 14.73 6.82 -12.13
CA LEU A 67 15.82 6.69 -11.17
C LEU A 67 16.89 7.76 -11.41
N LYS A 68 17.42 8.32 -10.33
CA LYS A 68 18.53 9.27 -10.31
C LYS A 68 19.58 8.86 -9.27
N GLY A 69 20.83 9.20 -9.53
CA GLY A 69 21.91 9.01 -8.56
C GLY A 69 22.19 7.55 -8.18
N GLY A 70 22.60 7.34 -6.93
CA GLY A 70 23.09 6.08 -6.40
C GLY A 70 22.02 5.08 -5.98
N VAL A 71 20.98 4.84 -6.82
CA VAL A 71 19.92 3.85 -6.55
C VAL A 71 20.28 2.50 -7.16
N LYS A 72 20.01 1.41 -6.43
CA LYS A 72 20.25 0.04 -6.90
C LYS A 72 19.00 -0.81 -6.77
N TRP A 73 18.80 -1.74 -7.70
CA TRP A 73 17.81 -2.78 -7.60
C TRP A 73 18.29 -3.89 -6.65
N VAL A 74 17.46 -4.24 -5.68
CA VAL A 74 17.73 -5.29 -4.68
C VAL A 74 16.52 -6.21 -4.51
N ASP A 75 16.64 -7.26 -3.69
CA ASP A 75 15.49 -8.08 -3.29
C ASP A 75 14.63 -7.32 -2.28
N GLY A 76 13.32 -7.31 -2.51
CA GLY A 76 12.35 -6.53 -1.75
C GLY A 76 11.61 -7.31 -0.68
N LYS A 77 10.65 -6.64 -0.06
CA LYS A 77 9.62 -7.28 0.77
C LYS A 77 8.73 -8.14 -0.09
N PHE A 78 8.36 -7.62 -1.28
CA PHE A 78 7.59 -8.30 -2.30
C PHE A 78 8.31 -8.15 -3.64
N GLY A 79 8.95 -9.22 -4.14
CA GLY A 79 9.68 -9.17 -5.40
C GLY A 79 10.99 -8.39 -5.32
N LYS A 80 11.10 -7.27 -6.04
CA LYS A 80 12.27 -6.38 -6.05
C LYS A 80 11.97 -5.09 -5.32
N ALA A 81 13.02 -4.36 -4.97
CA ALA A 81 13.00 -3.07 -4.28
C ALA A 81 14.12 -2.16 -4.78
N LEU A 82 14.13 -0.94 -4.29
CA LEU A 82 15.20 0.03 -4.53
C LEU A 82 15.98 0.28 -3.24
N GLU A 83 17.32 0.18 -3.31
CA GLU A 83 18.25 0.57 -2.28
C GLU A 83 18.80 1.96 -2.57
N PHE A 84 18.73 2.85 -1.59
CA PHE A 84 19.15 4.25 -1.63
C PHE A 84 20.41 4.44 -0.78
N ASP A 85 21.37 5.19 -1.30
CA ASP A 85 22.70 5.35 -0.69
C ASP A 85 22.80 6.50 0.32
N GLY A 86 21.72 7.27 0.50
CA GLY A 86 21.68 8.42 1.40
C GLY A 86 22.46 9.65 0.93
N LYS A 87 22.85 9.72 -0.34
CA LYS A 87 23.69 10.81 -0.89
C LYS A 87 23.01 11.56 -2.03
N ASP A 88 22.63 10.85 -3.10
CA ASP A 88 22.04 11.44 -4.30
C ASP A 88 20.98 10.55 -4.96
N GLY A 89 20.77 9.35 -4.43
CA GLY A 89 19.83 8.37 -4.96
C GLY A 89 18.38 8.80 -4.74
N ASN A 90 17.57 8.85 -5.79
CA ASN A 90 16.12 9.11 -5.68
C ASN A 90 15.36 8.62 -6.93
N VAL A 91 14.01 8.61 -6.81
CA VAL A 91 13.08 8.48 -7.93
C VAL A 91 12.38 9.82 -8.13
N GLU A 92 12.30 10.31 -9.35
CA GLU A 92 11.53 11.49 -9.73
C GLU A 92 10.31 11.08 -10.56
N VAL A 93 9.12 11.41 -10.05
CA VAL A 93 7.83 11.24 -10.73
C VAL A 93 7.34 12.61 -11.18
N PRO A 94 7.10 12.83 -12.48
CA PRO A 94 6.58 14.11 -12.98
C PRO A 94 5.26 14.51 -12.30
N ASP A 95 4.99 15.81 -12.23
CA ASP A 95 3.72 16.30 -11.71
C ASP A 95 2.54 15.80 -12.54
N ASN A 96 1.48 15.42 -11.83
CA ASN A 96 0.22 15.01 -12.42
C ASN A 96 -0.93 15.31 -11.45
N ASP A 97 -2.08 15.72 -11.99
CA ASP A 97 -3.26 16.06 -11.20
C ASP A 97 -3.77 14.91 -10.34
N THR A 98 -3.53 13.66 -10.74
CA THR A 98 -3.91 12.46 -9.97
C THR A 98 -3.09 12.27 -8.68
N LEU A 99 -1.98 13.00 -8.54
CA LEU A 99 -1.16 13.07 -7.33
C LEU A 99 -1.53 14.27 -6.44
N ASN A 100 -2.46 15.12 -6.90
CA ASN A 100 -2.96 16.30 -6.20
C ASN A 100 -4.25 15.95 -5.46
N VAL A 101 -4.13 15.36 -4.29
CA VAL A 101 -5.22 14.72 -3.54
C VAL A 101 -5.73 15.61 -2.40
N ALA A 102 -7.04 15.60 -2.12
CA ALA A 102 -7.66 16.36 -1.04
C ALA A 102 -7.69 15.58 0.29
N ALA A 103 -7.86 14.28 0.21
CA ALA A 103 -7.63 13.31 1.28
C ALA A 103 -6.51 12.38 0.81
N ILE A 104 -5.78 11.75 1.70
CA ILE A 104 -4.65 10.91 1.32
C ILE A 104 -4.53 9.67 2.19
N THR A 105 -4.15 8.57 1.55
CA THR A 105 -3.35 7.52 2.17
C THR A 105 -2.03 7.41 1.41
N LEU A 106 -0.93 7.57 2.12
CA LEU A 106 0.43 7.40 1.60
C LEU A 106 1.05 6.20 2.31
N VAL A 107 1.52 5.21 1.56
CA VAL A 107 2.15 4.01 2.09
C VAL A 107 3.50 3.75 1.43
N ALA A 108 4.39 3.13 2.19
CA ALA A 108 5.67 2.61 1.71
C ALA A 108 6.15 1.45 2.59
N TRP A 109 6.74 0.42 2.00
CA TRP A 109 7.58 -0.52 2.72
C TRP A 109 8.99 0.02 2.80
N VAL A 110 9.56 -0.01 4.00
CA VAL A 110 10.88 0.53 4.27
C VAL A 110 11.72 -0.43 5.10
N LYS A 111 13.02 -0.43 4.83
CA LYS A 111 14.02 -1.20 5.58
C LYS A 111 15.29 -0.38 5.72
N SER A 112 15.79 -0.22 6.93
CA SER A 112 17.01 0.53 7.19
C SER A 112 17.79 0.00 8.39
N GLU A 113 19.10 0.00 8.28
CA GLU A 113 20.04 -0.30 9.36
C GLU A 113 20.63 0.97 10.00
N ALA A 114 20.23 2.15 9.52
CA ALA A 114 20.95 3.38 9.79
C ALA A 114 20.90 3.76 11.27
N LYS A 115 21.96 3.47 12.00
CA LYS A 115 22.19 3.90 13.38
C LYS A 115 22.36 5.42 13.52
N GLN A 116 22.55 6.12 12.43
CA GLN A 116 22.82 7.55 12.39
C GLN A 116 21.98 8.20 11.29
N LEU A 117 20.74 8.46 11.64
CA LEU A 117 19.88 9.24 10.77
C LEU A 117 20.21 10.70 11.03
N LEU A 118 20.78 11.29 10.01
CA LEU A 118 20.78 12.74 9.90
C LEU A 118 19.31 13.17 9.78
N ASP A 119 18.96 14.30 10.37
CA ASP A 119 17.64 14.87 10.27
C ASP A 119 17.18 14.86 8.81
N GLY A 120 16.01 14.28 8.54
CA GLY A 120 15.39 14.43 7.25
C GLY A 120 15.57 13.32 6.22
N ASN A 121 15.67 12.07 6.65
CA ASN A 121 15.56 10.94 5.70
C ASN A 121 14.15 10.87 5.12
N VAL A 122 14.00 11.29 3.87
CA VAL A 122 12.70 11.38 3.21
C VAL A 122 12.42 10.11 2.42
N ILE A 123 11.28 9.47 2.72
CA ILE A 123 10.79 8.30 2.02
C ILE A 123 10.04 8.72 0.76
N VAL A 124 8.98 9.56 0.92
CA VAL A 124 8.17 10.10 -0.18
C VAL A 124 7.88 11.56 0.09
N TYR A 125 7.98 12.42 -0.92
CA TYR A 125 7.69 13.84 -0.81
C TYR A 125 7.08 14.42 -2.08
N LYS A 126 6.00 15.17 -1.93
CA LYS A 126 5.44 16.08 -2.95
C LYS A 126 5.26 17.45 -2.33
N LYS A 127 6.12 18.41 -2.71
CA LYS A 127 6.13 19.77 -2.16
C LYS A 127 5.02 20.63 -2.78
N PRO A 128 4.27 21.41 -1.99
CA PRO A 128 4.17 21.48 -0.54
C PRO A 128 3.00 20.65 0.00
N SER A 129 2.71 19.50 -0.59
CA SER A 129 1.47 18.77 -0.35
C SER A 129 1.57 17.79 0.82
N TYR A 130 2.44 16.82 0.70
CA TYR A 130 2.57 15.75 1.70
C TYR A 130 3.97 15.14 1.73
N ILE A 131 4.34 14.57 2.88
CA ILE A 131 5.63 13.92 3.10
C ILE A 131 5.50 12.74 4.05
N LEU A 132 6.27 11.69 3.76
CA LEU A 132 6.57 10.60 4.66
C LEU A 132 8.08 10.61 4.87
N GLN A 133 8.52 10.86 6.10
CA GLN A 133 9.94 11.05 6.42
C GLN A 133 10.26 10.57 7.81
N TYR A 134 11.54 10.37 8.04
CA TYR A 134 12.11 10.26 9.37
C TYR A 134 12.69 11.60 9.81
N TRP A 135 12.47 11.93 11.07
CA TRP A 135 13.12 13.05 11.72
C TRP A 135 13.75 12.57 13.01
N SER A 136 15.09 12.64 13.14
CA SER A 136 15.81 12.02 14.24
C SER A 136 15.51 10.50 14.30
N THR A 137 14.99 10.01 15.39
CA THR A 137 14.69 8.58 15.62
C THR A 137 13.22 8.21 15.40
N THR A 138 12.41 9.15 14.89
CA THR A 138 10.96 8.96 14.76
C THR A 138 10.48 9.18 13.33
N ILE A 139 9.42 8.49 12.94
CA ILE A 139 8.70 8.87 11.72
C ILE A 139 7.94 10.15 12.01
N ASN A 140 8.05 11.10 11.09
CA ASN A 140 7.39 12.38 11.15
C ASN A 140 6.69 12.66 9.80
N PRO A 141 5.60 11.95 9.50
CA PRO A 141 4.81 12.21 8.33
C PRO A 141 3.97 13.46 8.52
N GLY A 142 3.49 14.02 7.42
CA GLY A 142 2.54 15.12 7.50
C GLY A 142 2.08 15.63 6.15
N VAL A 143 1.12 16.55 6.24
CA VAL A 143 0.55 17.27 5.10
C VAL A 143 0.75 18.77 5.29
N PHE A 144 0.63 19.55 4.21
CA PHE A 144 0.57 20.99 4.26
C PHE A 144 -0.87 21.43 4.05
N VAL A 145 -1.36 22.33 4.91
CA VAL A 145 -2.73 22.87 4.87
C VAL A 145 -2.68 24.37 5.11
N GLY A 146 -3.15 25.16 4.14
CA GLY A 146 -3.16 26.63 4.26
C GLY A 146 -1.77 27.26 4.40
N GLY A 147 -0.76 26.68 3.74
CA GLY A 147 0.63 27.13 3.80
C GLY A 147 1.39 26.69 5.05
N GLN A 148 0.76 25.90 5.92
CA GLN A 148 1.37 25.44 7.18
C GLN A 148 1.70 23.94 7.11
N TRP A 149 2.85 23.58 7.66
CA TRP A 149 3.22 22.20 7.93
C TRP A 149 2.39 21.64 9.09
N CYS A 150 1.70 20.56 8.81
CA CYS A 150 0.90 19.80 9.77
C CYS A 150 1.55 18.45 9.97
N GLY A 151 2.64 18.42 10.72
CA GLY A 151 3.32 17.18 11.06
C GLY A 151 2.53 16.39 12.11
N SER A 152 2.80 15.10 12.19
CA SER A 152 2.17 14.20 13.18
C SER A 152 2.59 14.47 14.64
N GLY A 153 3.48 15.46 14.86
CA GLY A 153 4.15 15.61 16.15
C GLY A 153 5.18 14.48 16.39
N TRP A 154 5.69 14.42 17.61
CA TRP A 154 6.60 13.37 18.03
C TRP A 154 5.77 12.10 18.31
N LEU A 155 5.58 11.26 17.33
CA LEU A 155 4.96 9.96 17.54
C LEU A 155 5.91 9.09 18.37
N PRO A 156 5.42 8.42 19.42
CA PRO A 156 6.28 7.58 20.24
C PRO A 156 6.90 6.49 19.39
N GLN A 157 8.19 6.43 19.44
CA GLN A 157 9.18 5.51 18.87
C GLN A 157 8.60 4.22 18.27
N ALA A 158 8.34 4.23 16.98
CA ALA A 158 8.38 2.99 16.22
C ALA A 158 9.87 2.78 15.87
N VAL A 159 10.53 1.86 16.56
CA VAL A 159 11.87 1.42 16.21
C VAL A 159 11.78 0.74 14.85
N MET A 160 12.37 1.35 13.82
CA MET A 160 12.37 0.81 12.46
C MET A 160 13.79 0.80 11.87
N TRP A 161 14.79 0.63 12.78
CA TRP A 161 16.21 0.59 12.45
C TRP A 161 16.82 -0.77 12.81
N ASP A 162 15.96 -1.80 12.72
CA ASP A 162 16.31 -3.18 13.07
C ASP A 162 16.73 -4.00 11.86
N ASN A 163 16.80 -3.35 10.67
CA ASN A 163 17.08 -4.00 9.40
C ASN A 163 15.97 -4.96 8.94
N ASP A 164 14.76 -4.81 9.46
CA ASP A 164 13.59 -5.53 9.00
C ASP A 164 12.70 -4.64 8.12
N TRP A 165 11.80 -5.26 7.35
CA TRP A 165 10.84 -4.55 6.54
C TRP A 165 9.62 -4.12 7.35
N HIS A 166 9.30 -2.83 7.30
CA HIS A 166 8.12 -2.24 7.94
C HIS A 166 7.24 -1.52 6.93
N LEU A 167 5.93 -1.74 7.00
CA LEU A 167 4.95 -0.92 6.30
C LEU A 167 4.72 0.36 7.10
N VAL A 168 4.99 1.50 6.50
CA VAL A 168 4.69 2.82 7.07
C VAL A 168 3.58 3.50 6.29
N ALA A 169 2.61 4.07 7.00
CA ALA A 169 1.50 4.74 6.34
C ALA A 169 1.05 5.99 7.08
N LEU A 170 0.69 7.01 6.28
CA LEU A 170 0.00 8.24 6.68
C LEU A 170 -1.38 8.24 6.07
N THR A 171 -2.41 8.58 6.84
CA THR A 171 -3.72 8.95 6.31
C THR A 171 -4.10 10.36 6.75
N TYR A 172 -4.86 11.08 5.90
CA TYR A 172 -5.45 12.38 6.24
C TYR A 172 -6.78 12.55 5.52
N ASP A 173 -7.83 12.92 6.27
CA ASP A 173 -9.22 13.06 5.80
C ASP A 173 -9.68 14.52 5.65
N GLY A 174 -8.78 15.48 5.78
CA GLY A 174 -9.09 16.92 5.84
C GLY A 174 -9.28 17.43 7.27
N SER A 175 -9.18 16.56 8.28
CA SER A 175 -9.37 16.94 9.69
C SER A 175 -8.36 16.28 10.63
N ILE A 176 -8.04 15.02 10.40
CA ILE A 176 -7.17 14.21 11.27
C ILE A 176 -6.16 13.47 10.42
N GLN A 177 -4.90 13.60 10.79
CA GLN A 177 -3.84 12.72 10.32
C GLN A 177 -3.74 11.51 11.24
N LYS A 178 -3.57 10.32 10.66
CA LYS A 178 -3.26 9.11 11.41
C LYS A 178 -2.04 8.44 10.82
N PHE A 179 -1.27 7.85 11.70
CA PHE A 179 -0.04 7.16 11.35
C PHE A 179 -0.10 5.68 11.75
N TYR A 180 0.41 4.82 10.88
CA TYR A 180 0.41 3.36 11.06
C TYR A 180 1.79 2.78 10.77
N VAL A 181 2.14 1.74 11.52
CA VAL A 181 3.31 0.87 11.26
C VAL A 181 2.82 -0.57 11.28
N ASP A 182 3.14 -1.32 10.24
CA ASP A 182 2.76 -2.73 10.07
C ASP A 182 1.24 -2.94 10.21
N GLY A 183 0.47 -1.95 9.72
CA GLY A 183 -0.99 -1.94 9.80
C GLY A 183 -1.56 -1.59 11.17
N VAL A 184 -0.71 -1.31 12.17
CA VAL A 184 -1.13 -0.96 13.53
C VAL A 184 -1.10 0.55 13.72
N PHE A 185 -2.20 1.12 14.20
CA PHE A 185 -2.30 2.54 14.56
C PHE A 185 -1.25 2.92 15.63
N LYS A 186 -0.53 4.02 15.40
CA LYS A 186 0.54 4.51 16.28
C LYS A 186 0.26 5.89 16.87
N GLY A 187 -0.63 6.66 16.26
CA GLY A 187 -0.99 7.98 16.75
C GLY A 187 -1.70 8.82 15.69
N ASP A 188 -2.22 9.96 16.13
CA ASP A 188 -2.92 10.91 15.29
C ASP A 188 -2.55 12.37 15.62
N ASN A 189 -2.95 13.27 14.72
CA ASN A 189 -2.86 14.71 14.93
C ASN A 189 -4.03 15.40 14.23
N ALA A 190 -4.79 16.18 14.98
CA ALA A 190 -5.92 16.97 14.51
C ALA A 190 -5.64 18.49 14.51
N ALA A 191 -4.37 18.90 14.56
CA ALA A 191 -3.98 20.31 14.67
C ALA A 191 -4.36 21.14 13.43
N CYS A 192 -4.39 20.51 12.25
CA CYS A 192 -4.74 21.18 10.99
C CYS A 192 -6.05 20.64 10.42
N LYS A 193 -6.83 21.57 9.87
CA LYS A 193 -8.10 21.24 9.20
C LYS A 193 -8.19 21.98 7.88
N GLY A 194 -8.57 21.26 6.84
CA GLY A 194 -8.71 21.81 5.50
C GLY A 194 -8.19 20.88 4.42
N LYS A 195 -8.18 21.36 3.20
CA LYS A 195 -7.64 20.62 2.06
C LYS A 195 -6.11 20.66 2.08
N ILE A 196 -5.49 19.60 1.62
CA ILE A 196 -4.05 19.56 1.37
C ILE A 196 -3.71 20.62 0.32
N ASP A 197 -2.61 21.35 0.55
CA ASP A 197 -2.10 22.33 -0.40
C ASP A 197 -1.61 21.62 -1.67
N ILE A 198 -1.88 22.22 -2.82
CA ILE A 198 -1.54 21.67 -4.13
C ILE A 198 -0.58 22.62 -4.85
N ALA A 199 0.45 22.06 -5.44
CA ALA A 199 1.33 22.80 -6.37
C ALA A 199 1.81 21.89 -7.49
N ALA A 200 2.08 22.48 -8.65
CA ALA A 200 2.73 21.81 -9.77
C ALA A 200 4.18 21.49 -9.40
N SER A 201 4.40 20.35 -8.79
CA SER A 201 5.72 19.88 -8.36
C SER A 201 5.85 18.37 -8.55
N ILE A 202 7.07 17.93 -8.82
CA ILE A 202 7.37 16.50 -8.89
C ILE A 202 7.11 15.82 -7.53
N LEU A 203 6.74 14.53 -7.58
CA LEU A 203 6.83 13.66 -6.43
C LEU A 203 8.20 12.99 -6.44
N THR A 204 8.87 12.95 -5.29
CA THR A 204 10.16 12.27 -5.12
C THR A 204 10.03 11.11 -4.14
N ILE A 205 10.78 10.02 -4.41
CA ILE A 205 10.93 8.90 -3.49
C ILE A 205 12.42 8.76 -3.18
N GLY A 206 12.75 8.67 -1.88
CA GLY A 206 14.14 8.61 -1.41
C GLY A 206 14.80 9.97 -1.21
N THR A 207 14.13 11.08 -1.47
CA THR A 207 14.66 12.43 -1.19
C THR A 207 13.57 13.47 -0.97
N GLY A 208 13.95 14.59 -0.36
CA GLY A 208 13.10 15.76 -0.15
C GLY A 208 13.92 16.99 0.22
N ASN A 209 13.27 17.95 0.88
CA ASN A 209 13.89 19.22 1.28
C ASN A 209 14.93 19.10 2.41
N THR A 210 14.99 17.97 3.09
CA THR A 210 15.79 17.78 4.30
C THR A 210 16.92 16.77 4.11
N GLY A 211 16.90 15.94 3.05
CA GLY A 211 17.96 14.98 2.78
C GLY A 211 17.54 13.79 1.94
N PHE A 212 18.45 12.83 1.86
CA PHE A 212 18.29 11.60 1.10
C PHE A 212 18.04 10.42 2.05
N TYR A 213 17.26 9.45 1.59
CA TYR A 213 16.99 8.23 2.32
C TYR A 213 18.19 7.27 2.26
N THR A 214 18.47 6.61 3.38
CA THR A 214 19.46 5.53 3.45
C THR A 214 18.76 4.23 3.81
N GLY A 215 18.80 3.24 2.93
CA GLY A 215 18.14 1.95 3.12
C GLY A 215 17.35 1.52 1.90
N SER A 216 16.44 0.58 2.06
CA SER A 216 15.63 0.07 0.96
C SER A 216 14.16 0.53 1.09
N ILE A 217 13.54 0.85 -0.04
CA ILE A 217 12.12 1.17 -0.17
C ILE A 217 11.49 0.22 -1.18
N ASP A 218 10.31 -0.27 -0.84
CA ASP A 218 9.52 -1.16 -1.69
C ASP A 218 8.05 -0.72 -1.67
N GLU A 219 7.32 -1.04 -2.72
CA GLU A 219 5.85 -0.87 -2.82
C GLU A 219 5.32 0.47 -2.26
N VAL A 220 5.55 1.55 -2.97
CA VAL A 220 5.02 2.88 -2.65
C VAL A 220 3.67 3.11 -3.31
N ALA A 221 2.69 3.68 -2.58
CA ALA A 221 1.44 4.12 -3.19
C ALA A 221 0.88 5.40 -2.56
N VAL A 222 0.18 6.15 -3.40
CA VAL A 222 -0.65 7.31 -3.05
C VAL A 222 -2.09 6.98 -3.41
N PHE A 223 -3.01 7.07 -2.44
CA PHE A 223 -4.45 6.93 -2.65
C PHE A 223 -5.14 8.26 -2.31
N ASP A 224 -6.21 8.61 -3.04
CA ASP A 224 -7.03 9.80 -2.82
C ASP A 224 -8.14 9.60 -1.78
N VAL A 225 -8.06 8.52 -1.02
CA VAL A 225 -8.98 8.12 0.05
C VAL A 225 -8.23 7.74 1.32
N VAL A 226 -8.94 7.73 2.43
CA VAL A 226 -8.44 7.22 3.70
C VAL A 226 -8.70 5.70 3.78
N LEU A 227 -7.63 4.92 3.78
CA LEU A 227 -7.69 3.49 4.02
C LEU A 227 -7.86 3.19 5.52
N ASN A 228 -8.51 2.07 5.82
CA ASN A 228 -8.75 1.61 7.18
C ASN A 228 -7.78 0.49 7.60
N GLU A 229 -7.88 0.01 8.83
CA GLU A 229 -6.98 -1.03 9.36
C GLU A 229 -7.11 -2.37 8.62
N ASP A 230 -8.29 -2.71 8.09
CA ASP A 230 -8.45 -3.95 7.33
C ASP A 230 -7.78 -3.84 5.95
N ASP A 231 -7.81 -2.66 5.34
CA ASP A 231 -7.05 -2.37 4.11
C ASP A 231 -5.54 -2.52 4.36
N PHE A 232 -5.02 -1.98 5.47
CA PHE A 232 -3.61 -2.15 5.84
C PHE A 232 -3.24 -3.61 6.12
N LYS A 233 -4.13 -4.43 6.70
CA LYS A 233 -3.89 -5.88 6.84
C LYS A 233 -3.73 -6.58 5.49
N ILE A 234 -4.48 -6.15 4.47
CA ILE A 234 -4.32 -6.66 3.11
C ILE A 234 -2.94 -6.28 2.58
N ILE A 235 -2.55 -5.01 2.68
CA ILE A 235 -1.25 -4.52 2.19
C ILE A 235 -0.10 -5.21 2.92
N THR A 236 -0.19 -5.38 4.24
CA THR A 236 0.87 -6.05 5.02
C THR A 236 1.06 -7.52 4.65
N THR A 237 0.00 -8.21 4.23
CA THR A 237 0.05 -9.65 3.94
C THR A 237 0.27 -9.99 2.47
N LYS A 238 -0.23 -9.15 1.55
CA LYS A 238 -0.25 -9.43 0.10
C LYS A 238 0.52 -8.42 -0.74
N GLY A 239 0.93 -7.30 -0.15
CA GLY A 239 1.49 -6.18 -0.87
C GLY A 239 0.44 -5.41 -1.69
N LEU A 240 0.93 -4.55 -2.59
CA LEU A 240 0.10 -3.69 -3.45
C LEU A 240 -0.20 -4.30 -4.83
N ARG A 241 0.45 -5.41 -5.18
CA ARG A 241 0.32 -6.02 -6.52
C ARG A 241 -1.11 -6.39 -6.87
N ASP A 242 -1.86 -6.97 -5.93
CA ASP A 242 -3.25 -7.38 -6.17
C ASP A 242 -4.18 -6.18 -6.38
N ILE A 243 -3.87 -5.04 -5.76
CA ILE A 243 -4.59 -3.77 -5.95
C ILE A 243 -4.31 -3.23 -7.36
N ALA A 244 -3.05 -3.25 -7.78
CA ALA A 244 -2.62 -2.83 -9.10
C ALA A 244 -3.15 -3.74 -10.23
N ALA A 245 -3.26 -5.06 -10.01
CA ALA A 245 -3.61 -6.05 -11.01
C ALA A 245 -5.08 -6.02 -11.46
N VAL A 246 -5.97 -5.29 -10.79
CA VAL A 246 -7.40 -5.24 -11.16
C VAL A 246 -7.63 -4.51 -12.50
N PHE A 247 -6.61 -3.82 -13.03
CA PHE A 247 -6.60 -3.28 -14.38
C PHE A 247 -5.49 -3.92 -15.23
N PRO A 248 -5.65 -5.18 -15.69
CA PRO A 248 -4.67 -5.73 -16.61
C PRO A 248 -4.74 -4.91 -17.90
N SER A 249 -3.69 -4.16 -18.19
CA SER A 249 -3.45 -3.62 -19.52
C SER A 249 -3.45 -4.80 -20.49
N GLY A 250 -4.52 -4.96 -21.27
CA GLY A 250 -4.61 -5.94 -22.34
C GLY A 250 -5.45 -7.20 -22.10
N LYS A 251 -6.32 -7.28 -21.11
CA LYS A 251 -7.35 -8.34 -21.12
C LYS A 251 -8.34 -8.08 -22.24
N ILE A 252 -8.19 -8.85 -23.32
CA ILE A 252 -9.26 -9.13 -24.28
C ILE A 252 -10.45 -9.59 -23.42
N THR A 253 -11.48 -8.77 -23.38
CA THR A 253 -12.79 -9.17 -22.83
C THR A 253 -13.31 -10.25 -23.76
N ILE A 254 -13.04 -11.53 -23.48
CA ILE A 254 -13.75 -12.63 -24.10
C ILE A 254 -15.15 -12.55 -23.50
N THR A 255 -16.01 -11.78 -24.11
CA THR A 255 -17.43 -11.79 -23.81
C THR A 255 -17.94 -13.18 -24.15
N TRP A 256 -18.61 -13.83 -23.21
CA TRP A 256 -19.30 -15.11 -23.37
C TRP A 256 -20.22 -15.14 -24.62
N ALA A 257 -20.56 -13.99 -25.17
CA ALA A 257 -21.27 -13.83 -26.43
C ALA A 257 -20.49 -14.39 -27.64
N ASN A 258 -19.15 -14.37 -27.63
CA ASN A 258 -18.36 -14.87 -28.77
C ASN A 258 -18.16 -16.39 -28.76
N ILE A 259 -18.41 -17.07 -27.64
CA ILE A 259 -18.32 -18.54 -27.55
C ILE A 259 -19.60 -19.21 -28.11
N LYS A 260 -20.75 -18.52 -28.05
CA LYS A 260 -22.03 -19.05 -28.59
C LYS A 260 -22.20 -18.86 -30.11
N ALA A 261 -21.34 -18.13 -30.76
CA ALA A 261 -21.43 -17.88 -32.21
C ALA A 261 -20.59 -18.86 -33.06
N GLN A 262 -19.90 -19.85 -32.42
CA GLN A 262 -19.07 -20.83 -33.11
C GLN A 262 -19.56 -22.28 -32.93
N ASN A 263 -20.81 -22.49 -32.47
CA ASN A 263 -21.48 -23.81 -32.49
C ASN A 263 -22.75 -23.74 -33.31
#